data_64a4a64885533a7b404286c06655a613
#
_entry.id   64a4a64885533a7b404286c06655a613
#
_cell.length_a   1.000
_cell.length_b   1.000
_cell.length_c   1.000
_cell.angle_alpha   90.00
_cell.angle_beta   90.00
_cell.angle_gamma   90.00
#
_symmetry.space_group_name_H-M   'P 1'
#
loop_
_entity.id
_entity.type
_entity.pdbx_description
1 polymer ?
#
loop_
_entity_poly.entity_id
_entity_poly.type
_entity_poly.pdbx_seq_one_letter_code
_entity_poly.pdbx_strand_id
1 'polypeptide(L)'
;PLHKANFDKLVSEKYYDSTLFHRVINNFMIQGGDPSGNGSGGPKHRFYDEIHPTLKHTGPGILSMANAGPATNGSQFFITHGATPHLDGMHTVFGAVEGDEDQKVVDSIAQGDIIEKVTIQGNVGALLKKVKPKVDEWNKVLNKSFPKLPKA
;
A
#
# COMPACT_ATOMS: atom_id res chain seq x y z
N PRO A 1 -9.40 -4.31 7.74
CA PRO A 1 -9.25 -5.53 6.93
C PRO A 1 -9.24 -5.28 5.42
N LEU A 2 -9.94 -4.26 4.94
CA LEU A 2 -9.95 -3.97 3.49
C LEU A 2 -8.59 -3.51 2.96
N HIS A 3 -7.86 -2.67 3.68
CA HIS A 3 -6.53 -2.20 3.28
C HIS A 3 -5.55 -3.36 3.18
N LYS A 4 -5.53 -4.22 4.19
CA LYS A 4 -4.66 -5.39 4.16
C LYS A 4 -5.06 -6.36 3.06
N ALA A 5 -6.35 -6.62 2.88
CA ALA A 5 -6.85 -7.50 1.83
C ALA A 5 -6.51 -6.98 0.43
N ASN A 6 -6.68 -5.69 0.20
CA ASN A 6 -6.31 -5.04 -1.06
C ASN A 6 -4.81 -5.16 -1.33
N PHE A 7 -3.99 -4.85 -0.34
CA PHE A 7 -2.53 -4.95 -0.46
C PHE A 7 -2.11 -6.40 -0.74
N ASP A 8 -2.56 -7.36 0.06
CA ASP A 8 -2.22 -8.77 -0.11
C ASP A 8 -2.67 -9.31 -1.47
N LYS A 9 -3.87 -8.91 -1.92
CA LYS A 9 -4.40 -9.27 -3.23
C LYS A 9 -3.51 -8.73 -4.36
N LEU A 10 -3.18 -7.45 -4.34
CA LEU A 10 -2.35 -6.82 -5.37
C LEU A 10 -0.94 -7.41 -5.38
N VAL A 11 -0.38 -7.74 -4.23
CA VAL A 11 0.91 -8.44 -4.13
C VAL A 11 0.82 -9.83 -4.79
N SER A 12 -0.23 -10.60 -4.48
CA SER A 12 -0.46 -11.93 -5.05
C SER A 12 -0.61 -11.89 -6.58
N GLU A 13 -1.13 -10.80 -7.11
CA GLU A 13 -1.31 -10.56 -8.55
C GLU A 13 -0.08 -9.92 -9.21
N LYS A 14 1.03 -9.78 -8.47
CA LYS A 14 2.26 -9.14 -8.94
C LYS A 14 2.08 -7.70 -9.43
N TYR A 15 1.07 -7.01 -8.91
CA TYR A 15 0.75 -5.63 -9.29
C TYR A 15 1.90 -4.66 -8.96
N TYR A 16 2.56 -4.84 -7.83
CA TYR A 16 3.64 -3.97 -7.36
C TYR A 16 5.00 -4.27 -7.98
N ASP A 17 5.16 -5.43 -8.62
CA ASP A 17 6.44 -5.81 -9.23
C ASP A 17 6.82 -4.79 -10.32
N SER A 18 8.06 -4.32 -10.28
CA SER A 18 8.62 -3.31 -11.19
C SER A 18 8.03 -1.90 -11.04
N THR A 19 7.25 -1.61 -10.01
CA THR A 19 6.83 -0.24 -9.69
C THR A 19 7.94 0.52 -8.93
N LEU A 20 7.83 1.84 -8.88
CA LEU A 20 8.87 2.70 -8.31
C LEU A 20 8.46 3.28 -6.96
N PHE A 21 9.46 3.60 -6.14
CA PHE A 21 9.28 4.61 -5.10
C PHE A 21 9.37 6.00 -5.77
N HIS A 22 8.24 6.47 -6.28
CA HIS A 22 8.18 7.67 -7.12
C HIS A 22 8.29 8.97 -6.33
N ARG A 23 8.14 8.92 -5.00
CA ARG A 23 8.25 10.08 -4.12
C ARG A 23 8.96 9.68 -2.84
N VAL A 24 10.12 10.27 -2.60
CA VAL A 24 10.92 10.07 -1.38
C VAL A 24 11.25 11.44 -0.81
N ILE A 25 10.85 11.68 0.43
CA ILE A 25 11.13 12.92 1.16
C ILE A 25 11.88 12.54 2.43
N ASN A 26 13.15 12.95 2.53
CA ASN A 26 13.99 12.66 3.68
C ASN A 26 13.34 13.12 4.98
N ASN A 27 13.48 12.32 6.03
CA ASN A 27 12.90 12.55 7.36
C ASN A 27 11.36 12.58 7.38
N PHE A 28 10.71 12.18 6.29
CA PHE A 28 9.26 12.09 6.20
C PHE A 28 8.80 10.69 5.80
N MET A 29 8.93 10.31 4.54
CA MET A 29 8.42 9.01 4.08
C MET A 29 8.99 8.61 2.71
N ILE A 30 8.81 7.32 2.36
CA ILE A 30 8.95 6.81 1.00
C ILE A 30 7.57 6.38 0.50
N GLN A 31 7.22 6.75 -0.71
CA GLN A 31 5.91 6.46 -1.31
C GLN A 31 6.07 5.72 -2.64
N GLY A 32 5.29 4.67 -2.82
CA GLY A 32 5.28 3.86 -4.03
C GLY A 32 3.92 3.25 -4.31
N GLY A 33 3.89 2.28 -5.23
CA GLY A 33 2.68 1.53 -5.55
C GLY A 33 1.85 2.10 -6.70
N ASP A 34 2.37 3.09 -7.40
CA ASP A 34 1.74 3.63 -8.61
C ASP A 34 2.34 2.96 -9.86
N PRO A 35 1.57 2.20 -10.64
CA PRO A 35 2.09 1.58 -11.86
C PRO A 35 2.51 2.60 -12.93
N SER A 36 1.98 3.82 -12.90
CA SER A 36 2.41 4.91 -13.80
C SER A 36 3.70 5.60 -13.33
N GLY A 37 4.07 5.47 -12.05
CA GLY A 37 5.29 6.05 -11.49
C GLY A 37 5.29 7.57 -11.34
N ASN A 38 4.13 8.23 -11.37
CA ASN A 38 4.02 9.69 -11.28
C ASN A 38 3.07 10.19 -10.19
N GLY A 39 2.50 9.30 -9.40
CA GLY A 39 1.57 9.64 -8.31
C GLY A 39 0.10 9.70 -8.70
N SER A 40 -0.24 9.58 -9.99
CA SER A 40 -1.62 9.68 -10.48
C SER A 40 -2.28 8.35 -10.78
N GLY A 41 -1.51 7.27 -10.82
CA GLY A 41 -2.00 5.95 -11.20
C GLY A 41 -2.53 5.12 -10.03
N GLY A 42 -3.19 4.04 -10.39
CA GLY A 42 -3.73 3.09 -9.43
C GLY A 42 -4.54 2.01 -10.11
N PRO A 43 -5.17 1.11 -9.34
CA PRO A 43 -5.90 -0.04 -9.89
C PRO A 43 -7.29 0.31 -10.42
N LYS A 44 -7.69 1.55 -10.39
CA LYS A 44 -8.97 2.11 -10.81
C LYS A 44 -10.15 1.82 -9.87
N HIS A 45 -10.06 0.84 -8.97
CA HIS A 45 -11.01 0.72 -7.88
C HIS A 45 -10.59 1.64 -6.72
N ARG A 46 -11.55 2.09 -5.94
CA ARG A 46 -11.31 2.92 -4.75
C ARG A 46 -12.16 2.42 -3.60
N PHE A 47 -11.71 2.66 -2.38
CA PHE A 47 -12.42 2.25 -1.19
C PHE A 47 -12.18 3.24 -0.04
N TYR A 48 -13.04 3.16 0.97
CA TYR A 48 -13.04 4.10 2.08
C TYR A 48 -11.92 3.81 3.09
N ASP A 49 -11.65 4.82 3.93
CA ASP A 49 -10.64 4.76 4.97
C ASP A 49 -11.07 3.83 6.09
N GLU A 50 -10.10 3.17 6.71
CA GLU A 50 -10.29 2.30 7.86
C GLU A 50 -9.45 2.83 9.03
N ILE A 51 -9.85 3.99 9.57
CA ILE A 51 -9.13 4.63 10.67
C ILE A 51 -9.42 3.91 11.98
N HIS A 52 -8.36 3.52 12.69
CA HIS A 52 -8.48 2.90 14.00
C HIS A 52 -7.82 3.77 15.07
N PRO A 53 -8.44 3.96 16.24
CA PRO A 53 -7.94 4.88 17.27
C PRO A 53 -6.54 4.57 17.79
N THR A 54 -6.11 3.31 17.73
CA THR A 54 -4.78 2.89 18.22
C THR A 54 -3.74 2.78 17.12
N LEU A 55 -4.12 2.89 15.84
CA LEU A 55 -3.19 2.79 14.70
C LEU A 55 -2.87 4.20 14.20
N LYS A 56 -1.72 4.70 14.60
CA LYS A 56 -1.27 6.07 14.35
C LYS A 56 0.13 6.09 13.78
N HIS A 57 0.52 7.23 13.20
CA HIS A 57 1.84 7.47 12.63
C HIS A 57 2.81 7.92 13.72
N THR A 58 3.14 6.98 14.63
CA THR A 58 3.84 7.28 15.90
C THR A 58 5.35 7.35 15.80
N GLY A 59 5.93 6.89 14.70
CA GLY A 59 7.38 6.83 14.56
C GLY A 59 7.81 6.34 13.18
N PRO A 60 9.08 5.94 13.02
CA PRO A 60 9.55 5.38 11.76
C PRO A 60 8.93 4.01 11.46
N GLY A 61 8.85 3.67 10.18
CA GLY A 61 8.45 2.34 9.74
C GLY A 61 6.94 2.06 9.76
N ILE A 62 6.12 3.07 9.82
CA ILE A 62 4.66 2.90 9.73
C ILE A 62 4.25 2.77 8.25
N LEU A 63 3.60 1.65 7.93
CA LEU A 63 3.03 1.40 6.61
C LEU A 63 1.59 1.91 6.58
N SER A 64 1.36 2.88 5.72
CA SER A 64 0.08 3.60 5.64
C SER A 64 -0.31 3.84 4.18
N MET A 65 -1.58 4.15 3.96
CA MET A 65 -2.13 4.30 2.61
C MET A 65 -2.10 5.74 2.16
N ALA A 66 -1.49 5.99 1.00
CA ALA A 66 -1.62 7.28 0.33
C ALA A 66 -3.03 7.42 -0.25
N ASN A 67 -3.56 8.63 -0.23
CA ASN A 67 -4.87 8.95 -0.82
C ASN A 67 -4.92 10.41 -1.29
N ALA A 68 -5.95 10.73 -2.06
CA ALA A 68 -6.22 12.08 -2.56
C ALA A 68 -7.44 12.72 -1.85
N GLY A 69 -7.71 12.32 -0.63
CA GLY A 69 -8.84 12.72 0.19
C GLY A 69 -9.65 11.51 0.65
N PRO A 70 -10.77 11.71 1.37
CA PRO A 70 -11.58 10.62 1.90
C PRO A 70 -12.04 9.64 0.81
N ALA A 71 -12.00 8.33 1.13
CA ALA A 71 -12.49 7.25 0.27
C ALA A 71 -11.82 7.17 -1.11
N THR A 72 -10.54 7.57 -1.23
CA THR A 72 -9.79 7.51 -2.49
C THR A 72 -8.63 6.51 -2.45
N ASN A 73 -8.66 5.54 -1.54
CA ASN A 73 -7.63 4.52 -1.43
C ASN A 73 -7.60 3.63 -2.67
N GLY A 74 -6.41 3.30 -3.12
CA GLY A 74 -6.19 2.44 -4.28
C GLY A 74 -5.00 1.50 -4.07
N SER A 75 -3.85 1.82 -4.64
CA SER A 75 -2.64 0.99 -4.51
C SER A 75 -1.43 1.71 -3.92
N GLN A 76 -1.41 3.03 -3.93
CA GLN A 76 -0.27 3.79 -3.43
C GLN A 76 -0.18 3.71 -1.90
N PHE A 77 1.01 3.44 -1.41
CA PHE A 77 1.32 3.35 0.02
C PHE A 77 2.56 4.18 0.35
N PHE A 78 2.77 4.44 1.62
CA PHE A 78 4.01 5.04 2.08
C PHE A 78 4.50 4.36 3.37
N ILE A 79 5.80 4.48 3.61
CA ILE A 79 6.45 4.00 4.83
C ILE A 79 7.19 5.19 5.43
N THR A 80 6.97 5.46 6.71
CA THR A 80 7.49 6.66 7.37
C THR A 80 8.96 6.52 7.75
N HIS A 81 9.69 7.65 7.74
CA HIS A 81 11.03 7.78 8.31
C HIS A 81 11.01 8.20 9.79
N GLY A 82 9.92 8.78 10.24
CA GLY A 82 9.73 9.26 11.60
C GLY A 82 8.25 9.45 11.91
N ALA A 83 7.96 10.04 13.07
CA ALA A 83 6.58 10.32 13.45
C ALA A 83 5.96 11.38 12.51
N THR A 84 4.74 11.10 12.06
CA THR A 84 3.96 12.00 11.19
C THR A 84 2.54 12.16 11.74
N PRO A 85 2.39 12.75 12.95
CA PRO A 85 1.10 12.80 13.63
C PRO A 85 0.04 13.62 12.89
N HIS A 86 0.44 14.53 12.01
CA HIS A 86 -0.49 15.30 11.17
C HIS A 86 -1.25 14.44 10.15
N LEU A 87 -0.83 13.21 9.92
CA LEU A 87 -1.52 12.26 9.04
C LEU A 87 -2.53 11.37 9.76
N ASP A 88 -2.53 11.39 11.10
CA ASP A 88 -3.47 10.61 11.89
C ASP A 88 -4.93 11.01 11.59
N GLY A 89 -5.78 10.01 11.43
CA GLY A 89 -7.19 10.22 11.09
C GLY A 89 -7.46 10.51 9.62
N MET A 90 -6.43 10.71 8.79
CA MET A 90 -6.55 11.04 7.37
C MET A 90 -6.04 9.92 6.46
N HIS A 91 -5.09 9.14 6.94
CA HIS A 91 -4.49 8.00 6.22
C HIS A 91 -4.61 6.74 7.05
N THR A 92 -4.93 5.63 6.40
CA THR A 92 -5.12 4.34 7.08
C THR A 92 -3.80 3.64 7.29
N VAL A 93 -3.43 3.45 8.56
CA VAL A 93 -2.29 2.61 8.96
C VAL A 93 -2.72 1.15 8.90
N PHE A 94 -1.95 0.32 8.20
CA PHE A 94 -2.26 -1.12 8.07
C PHE A 94 -1.06 -2.05 8.25
N GLY A 95 0.10 -1.52 8.58
CA GLY A 95 1.29 -2.33 8.85
C GLY A 95 2.42 -1.53 9.47
N ALA A 96 3.48 -2.25 9.79
CA ALA A 96 4.69 -1.66 10.34
C ALA A 96 5.92 -2.49 9.92
N VAL A 97 7.06 -1.82 9.82
CA VAL A 97 8.35 -2.45 9.55
C VAL A 97 8.82 -3.20 10.81
N GLU A 98 9.37 -4.39 10.61
CA GLU A 98 9.88 -5.23 11.69
C GLU A 98 11.38 -4.99 11.90
N GLY A 99 11.72 -4.34 13.01
CA GLY A 99 13.09 -4.22 13.48
C GLY A 99 13.95 -3.18 12.76
N ASP A 100 15.11 -2.92 13.36
CA ASP A 100 16.00 -1.84 12.93
C ASP A 100 16.69 -2.12 11.58
N GLU A 101 16.97 -3.38 11.27
CA GLU A 101 17.62 -3.74 10.01
C GLU A 101 16.74 -3.41 8.81
N ASP A 102 15.45 -3.74 8.90
CA ASP A 102 14.51 -3.43 7.83
C ASP A 102 14.25 -1.92 7.74
N GLN A 103 14.26 -1.21 8.90
CA GLN A 103 14.15 0.24 8.89
C GLN A 103 15.35 0.90 8.21
N LYS A 104 16.56 0.37 8.37
CA LYS A 104 17.73 0.87 7.65
C LYS A 104 17.57 0.75 6.13
N VAL A 105 16.95 -0.32 5.67
CA VAL A 105 16.62 -0.48 4.25
C VAL A 105 15.66 0.60 3.77
N VAL A 106 14.59 0.85 4.53
CA VAL A 106 13.63 1.92 4.24
C VAL A 106 14.34 3.28 4.15
N ASP A 107 15.20 3.57 5.13
CA ASP A 107 15.93 4.85 5.20
C ASP A 107 16.93 5.02 4.05
N SER A 108 17.37 3.94 3.43
CA SER A 108 18.32 3.95 2.31
C SER A 108 17.67 4.05 0.93
N ILE A 109 16.36 3.87 0.82
CA ILE A 109 15.66 3.94 -0.46
C ILE A 109 15.64 5.37 -0.98
N ALA A 110 16.00 5.52 -2.26
CA ALA A 110 16.04 6.79 -2.97
C ALA A 110 14.89 6.88 -3.99
N GLN A 111 14.51 8.11 -4.34
CA GLN A 111 13.49 8.34 -5.36
C GLN A 111 13.91 7.71 -6.70
N GLY A 112 13.00 6.95 -7.29
CA GLY A 112 13.23 6.20 -8.51
C GLY A 112 13.71 4.77 -8.31
N ASP A 113 13.98 4.35 -7.06
CA ASP A 113 14.32 2.96 -6.78
C ASP A 113 13.16 2.03 -7.14
N ILE A 114 13.49 0.86 -7.67
CA ILE A 114 12.52 -0.09 -8.21
C ILE A 114 12.17 -1.13 -7.15
N ILE A 115 10.88 -1.41 -7.01
CA ILE A 115 10.39 -2.58 -6.28
C ILE A 115 10.49 -3.77 -7.23
N GLU A 116 11.47 -4.63 -7.04
CA GLU A 116 11.65 -5.79 -7.90
C GLU A 116 10.54 -6.82 -7.70
N LYS A 117 10.26 -7.14 -6.45
CA LYS A 117 9.28 -8.16 -6.07
C LYS A 117 8.78 -7.94 -4.65
N VAL A 118 7.48 -8.21 -4.45
CA VAL A 118 6.86 -8.26 -3.12
C VAL A 118 6.24 -9.65 -2.93
N THR A 119 6.42 -10.21 -1.75
CA THR A 119 5.81 -11.48 -1.36
C THR A 119 5.09 -11.35 -0.03
N ILE A 120 4.01 -12.08 0.15
CA ILE A 120 3.26 -12.15 1.41
C ILE A 120 3.47 -13.52 2.03
N GLN A 121 3.84 -13.52 3.31
CA GLN A 121 3.87 -14.72 4.14
C GLN A 121 2.65 -14.73 5.05
N GLY A 122 1.89 -15.82 5.03
CA GLY A 122 0.68 -15.96 5.82
C GLY A 122 -0.52 -16.41 4.99
N ASN A 123 -1.70 -16.41 5.61
CA ASN A 123 -2.92 -16.91 4.97
C ASN A 123 -3.70 -15.80 4.26
N VAL A 124 -3.26 -15.45 3.06
CA VAL A 124 -3.93 -14.47 2.20
C VAL A 124 -5.35 -14.92 1.84
N GLY A 125 -5.51 -16.19 1.50
CA GLY A 125 -6.80 -16.75 1.08
C GLY A 125 -7.91 -16.59 2.14
N ALA A 126 -7.59 -16.79 3.41
CA ALA A 126 -8.57 -16.64 4.50
C ALA A 126 -9.06 -15.18 4.62
N LEU A 127 -8.14 -14.21 4.49
CA LEU A 127 -8.50 -12.79 4.53
C LEU A 127 -9.34 -12.39 3.32
N LEU A 128 -8.94 -12.79 2.11
CA LEU A 128 -9.71 -12.48 0.89
C LEU A 128 -11.11 -13.09 0.93
N LYS A 129 -11.25 -14.29 1.48
CA LYS A 129 -12.57 -14.93 1.67
C LYS A 129 -13.44 -14.15 2.63
N LYS A 130 -12.88 -13.64 3.74
CA LYS A 130 -13.60 -12.83 4.72
C LYS A 130 -14.22 -11.57 4.13
N VAL A 131 -13.56 -10.95 3.15
CA VAL A 131 -14.01 -9.71 2.50
C VAL A 131 -14.39 -9.94 1.04
N LYS A 132 -14.81 -11.13 0.70
CA LYS A 132 -15.09 -11.57 -0.68
C LYS A 132 -15.96 -10.63 -1.50
N PRO A 133 -17.07 -10.05 -1.00
CA PRO A 133 -17.87 -9.14 -1.81
C PRO A 133 -17.08 -7.95 -2.37
N LYS A 134 -16.19 -7.38 -1.54
CA LYS A 134 -15.30 -6.28 -1.99
C LYS A 134 -14.23 -6.77 -2.95
N VAL A 135 -13.63 -7.93 -2.71
CA VAL A 135 -12.64 -8.52 -3.60
C VAL A 135 -13.24 -8.78 -4.99
N ASP A 136 -14.46 -9.32 -5.04
CA ASP A 136 -15.15 -9.57 -6.32
C ASP A 136 -15.43 -8.26 -7.07
N GLU A 137 -15.83 -7.21 -6.37
CA GLU A 137 -16.01 -5.86 -6.93
C GLU A 137 -14.70 -5.32 -7.50
N TRP A 138 -13.61 -5.41 -6.75
CA TRP A 138 -12.29 -4.94 -7.20
C TRP A 138 -11.78 -5.73 -8.40
N ASN A 139 -12.00 -7.05 -8.42
CA ASN A 139 -11.59 -7.90 -9.54
C ASN A 139 -12.24 -7.50 -10.86
N LYS A 140 -13.51 -7.12 -10.83
CA LYS A 140 -14.21 -6.64 -12.04
C LYS A 140 -13.52 -5.42 -12.65
N VAL A 141 -13.15 -4.45 -11.80
CA VAL A 141 -12.47 -3.22 -12.24
C VAL A 141 -11.04 -3.52 -12.67
N LEU A 142 -10.31 -4.28 -11.86
CA LEU A 142 -8.89 -4.59 -12.09
C LEU A 142 -8.69 -5.42 -13.35
N ASN A 143 -9.51 -6.44 -13.58
CA ASN A 143 -9.43 -7.30 -14.76
C ASN A 143 -9.68 -6.52 -16.06
N LYS A 144 -10.52 -5.51 -16.00
CA LYS A 144 -10.77 -4.61 -17.14
C LYS A 144 -9.58 -3.70 -17.42
N SER A 145 -8.98 -3.14 -16.37
CA SER A 145 -7.90 -2.16 -16.47
C SER A 145 -6.52 -2.79 -16.66
N PHE A 146 -6.33 -3.98 -16.10
CA PHE A 146 -5.05 -4.71 -16.10
C PHE A 146 -5.28 -6.19 -16.47
N PRO A 147 -5.67 -6.50 -17.71
CA PRO A 147 -6.07 -7.86 -18.07
C PRO A 147 -4.93 -8.89 -18.05
N LYS A 148 -3.68 -8.42 -18.05
CA LYS A 148 -2.49 -9.29 -18.06
C LYS A 148 -2.00 -9.69 -16.68
N LEU A 149 -2.55 -9.12 -15.60
CA LEU A 149 -2.15 -9.49 -14.25
C LEU A 149 -2.63 -10.90 -13.91
N PRO A 150 -1.82 -11.69 -13.17
CA PRO A 150 -2.28 -12.96 -12.62
C PRO A 150 -3.53 -12.76 -11.75
N LYS A 151 -4.46 -13.72 -11.82
CA LYS A 151 -5.67 -13.66 -10.99
C LYS A 151 -5.38 -14.13 -9.57
N ALA A 152 -5.95 -13.45 -8.59
CA ALA A 152 -5.89 -13.86 -7.19
C ALA A 152 -7.08 -14.75 -6.82
#